data_f4be7211f50b5f344e7268f4dab0ba58
#
_entry.id   f4be7211f50b5f344e7268f4dab0ba58
#
_cell.length_a   1.000
_cell.length_b   1.000
_cell.length_c   1.000
_cell.angle_alpha   90.00
_cell.angle_beta   90.00
_cell.angle_gamma   90.00
#
_symmetry.space_group_name_H-M   'P 1'
#
loop_
_entity.id
_entity.type
_entity.pdbx_description
1 polymer ?
#
loop_
_entity_poly.entity_id
_entity_poly.type
_entity_poly.pdbx_seq_one_letter_code
_entity_poly.pdbx_strand_id
1 'polypeptide(L)'
;MKLYVSNLHYDATEIDLRNEFAQFGKVVSARIVLDRDTGRSRGFGFVEMGSEAEGRAAIKGVSGYELRGRAMKVAMSMDFFI
;
A
#
# COMPACT_ATOMS: atom_id res chain seq x y z
N MET A 1 -9.53 4.50 -6.50
CA MET A 1 -8.89 5.38 -5.49
C MET A 1 -7.48 4.89 -5.22
N LYS A 2 -6.52 5.77 -5.35
CA LYS A 2 -5.12 5.43 -5.15
C LYS A 2 -4.68 5.77 -3.74
N LEU A 3 -4.02 4.81 -3.10
CA LEU A 3 -3.57 4.93 -1.71
C LEU A 3 -2.05 4.93 -1.65
N TYR A 4 -1.51 5.74 -0.75
CA TYR A 4 -0.09 5.76 -0.44
C TYR A 4 0.13 4.94 0.82
N VAL A 5 1.00 3.95 0.74
CA VAL A 5 1.30 3.05 1.85
C VAL A 5 2.76 3.25 2.23
N SER A 6 3.02 3.60 3.47
CA SER A 6 4.38 3.87 3.94
C SER A 6 4.71 3.09 5.20
N ASN A 7 5.93 3.24 5.66
CA ASN A 7 6.45 2.52 6.82
C ASN A 7 6.42 1.00 6.59
N LEU A 8 6.67 0.59 5.35
CA LEU A 8 6.71 -0.83 5.00
C LEU A 8 8.03 -1.46 5.40
N HIS A 9 7.95 -2.70 5.90
CA HIS A 9 9.14 -3.51 6.08
C HIS A 9 9.79 -3.71 4.70
N TYR A 10 11.12 -3.64 4.63
CA TYR A 10 11.82 -3.71 3.35
C TYR A 10 11.65 -5.07 2.65
N ASP A 11 11.26 -6.12 3.37
CA ASP A 11 10.95 -7.43 2.78
C ASP A 11 9.50 -7.58 2.35
N ALA A 12 8.65 -6.60 2.60
CA ALA A 12 7.25 -6.65 2.17
C ALA A 12 7.17 -6.67 0.64
N THR A 13 6.29 -7.51 0.11
CA THR A 13 6.14 -7.69 -1.33
C THR A 13 4.82 -7.12 -1.83
N GLU A 14 4.70 -6.99 -3.16
CA GLU A 14 3.44 -6.56 -3.77
C GLU A 14 2.33 -7.57 -3.47
N ILE A 15 2.66 -8.85 -3.40
CA ILE A 15 1.70 -9.88 -3.04
C ILE A 15 1.21 -9.68 -1.61
N ASP A 16 2.11 -9.35 -0.69
CA ASP A 16 1.73 -9.05 0.69
C ASP A 16 0.73 -7.90 0.75
N LEU A 17 1.00 -6.81 0.03
CA LEU A 17 0.10 -5.65 -0.02
C LEU A 17 -1.25 -6.03 -0.63
N ARG A 18 -1.23 -6.73 -1.75
CA ARG A 18 -2.46 -7.15 -2.42
C ARG A 18 -3.33 -8.00 -1.49
N ASN A 19 -2.73 -8.94 -0.78
CA ASN A 19 -3.48 -9.80 0.14
C ASN A 19 -4.10 -9.01 1.29
N GLU A 20 -3.37 -8.06 1.85
CA GLU A 20 -3.89 -7.24 2.94
C GLU A 20 -5.04 -6.35 2.49
N PHE A 21 -4.87 -5.69 1.36
CA PHE A 21 -5.86 -4.74 0.87
C PHE A 21 -7.08 -5.44 0.25
N ALA A 22 -6.91 -6.65 -0.28
CA ALA A 22 -8.01 -7.40 -0.89
C ALA A 22 -9.15 -7.71 0.09
N GLN A 23 -8.87 -7.66 1.38
CA GLN A 23 -9.89 -7.86 2.41
C GLN A 23 -10.93 -6.74 2.44
N PHE A 24 -10.62 -5.60 1.85
CA PHE A 24 -11.47 -4.40 1.91
C PHE A 24 -12.09 -4.05 0.56
N GLY A 25 -11.79 -4.81 -0.49
CA GLY A 25 -12.36 -4.60 -1.79
C GLY A 25 -11.41 -5.02 -2.90
N LYS A 26 -11.77 -4.65 -4.13
CA LYS A 26 -10.99 -5.01 -5.30
C LYS A 26 -9.69 -4.21 -5.36
N VAL A 27 -8.56 -4.91 -5.43
CA VAL A 27 -7.25 -4.29 -5.64
C VAL A 27 -6.98 -4.25 -7.14
N VAL A 28 -6.96 -3.06 -7.70
CA VAL A 28 -6.66 -2.85 -9.13
C VAL A 28 -5.17 -3.01 -9.38
N SER A 29 -4.34 -2.43 -8.51
CA SER A 29 -2.90 -2.57 -8.61
C SER A 29 -2.25 -2.41 -7.24
N ALA A 30 -1.08 -2.99 -7.08
CA ALA A 30 -0.26 -2.84 -5.88
C ALA A 30 1.19 -2.77 -6.32
N ARG A 31 1.90 -1.73 -5.90
CA ARG A 31 3.29 -1.50 -6.28
C ARG A 31 4.11 -1.07 -5.08
N ILE A 32 5.33 -1.57 -5.00
CA ILE A 32 6.32 -1.13 -4.02
C ILE A 32 7.40 -0.38 -4.79
N VAL A 33 7.76 0.81 -4.30
CA VAL A 33 8.80 1.60 -4.93
C VAL A 33 10.16 1.03 -4.54
N LEU A 34 10.98 0.75 -5.55
CA LEU A 34 12.31 0.17 -5.35
C LEU A 34 13.38 1.20 -5.62
N ASP A 35 14.50 1.05 -4.92
CA ASP A 35 15.69 1.85 -5.18
C ASP A 35 16.26 1.47 -6.55
N ARG A 36 16.60 2.46 -7.36
CA ARG A 36 17.06 2.23 -8.73
C ARG A 36 18.39 1.50 -8.78
N ASP A 37 19.25 1.78 -7.82
CA ASP A 37 20.62 1.26 -7.84
C ASP A 37 20.73 -0.12 -7.22
N THR A 38 20.00 -0.36 -6.13
CA THR A 38 20.11 -1.59 -5.36
C THR A 38 18.99 -2.58 -5.63
N GLY A 39 17.86 -2.11 -6.17
CA GLY A 39 16.66 -2.93 -6.35
C GLY A 39 15.91 -3.22 -5.06
N ARG A 40 16.32 -2.64 -3.96
CA ARG A 40 15.68 -2.86 -2.66
C ARG A 40 14.48 -1.94 -2.47
N SER A 41 13.53 -2.38 -1.65
CA SER A 41 12.37 -1.58 -1.30
C SER A 41 12.78 -0.29 -0.60
N ARG A 42 12.13 0.80 -0.97
CA ARG A 42 12.32 2.09 -0.29
C ARG A 42 11.39 2.25 0.91
N GLY A 43 10.61 1.22 1.25
CA GLY A 43 9.74 1.23 2.42
C GLY A 43 8.39 1.89 2.19
N PHE A 44 8.00 2.12 0.95
CA PHE A 44 6.68 2.66 0.63
C PHE A 44 6.21 2.18 -0.73
N GLY A 45 4.91 2.35 -0.97
CA GLY A 45 4.33 1.94 -2.24
C GLY A 45 2.95 2.53 -2.43
N PHE A 46 2.26 2.04 -3.45
CA PHE A 46 0.94 2.51 -3.82
C PHE A 46 0.02 1.34 -4.07
N VAL A 47 -1.24 1.48 -3.63
CA VAL A 47 -2.28 0.50 -3.90
C VAL A 47 -3.47 1.25 -4.49
N GLU A 48 -3.98 0.76 -5.62
CA GLU A 48 -5.19 1.33 -6.20
C GLU A 48 -6.36 0.39 -5.94
N MET A 49 -7.41 0.93 -5.31
CA MET A 49 -8.64 0.20 -5.04
C MET A 49 -9.68 0.54 -6.10
N GLY A 50 -10.64 -0.38 -6.30
CA GLY A 50 -11.62 -0.26 -7.36
C GLY A 50 -12.63 0.87 -7.20
N SER A 51 -12.83 1.36 -5.98
CA SER A 51 -13.77 2.45 -5.73
C SER A 51 -13.30 3.29 -4.55
N GLU A 52 -13.90 4.47 -4.40
CA GLU A 52 -13.60 5.34 -3.27
C GLU A 52 -14.02 4.71 -1.95
N ALA A 53 -15.17 4.06 -1.92
CA ALA A 53 -15.66 3.40 -0.71
C ALA A 53 -14.70 2.30 -0.25
N GLU A 54 -14.21 1.49 -1.20
CA GLU A 54 -13.24 0.45 -0.90
C GLU A 54 -11.91 1.04 -0.43
N GLY A 55 -11.48 2.12 -1.06
CA GLY A 55 -10.25 2.79 -0.66
C GLY A 55 -10.33 3.36 0.75
N ARG A 56 -11.46 3.98 1.10
CA ARG A 56 -11.65 4.51 2.46
C ARG A 56 -11.71 3.39 3.49
N ALA A 57 -12.36 2.27 3.16
CA ALA A 57 -12.40 1.10 4.04
C ALA A 57 -11.00 0.55 4.28
N ALA A 58 -10.17 0.51 3.24
CA ALA A 58 -8.81 0.03 3.34
C ALA A 58 -7.94 0.95 4.21
N ILE A 59 -8.09 2.27 4.06
CA ILE A 59 -7.37 3.23 4.92
C ILE A 59 -7.67 2.93 6.38
N LYS A 60 -8.94 2.74 6.69
CA LYS A 60 -9.37 2.48 8.07
C LYS A 60 -8.88 1.14 8.60
N GLY A 61 -8.95 0.10 7.77
CA GLY A 61 -8.68 -1.27 8.21
C GLY A 61 -7.20 -1.65 8.18
N VAL A 62 -6.41 -1.06 7.29
CA VAL A 62 -5.00 -1.43 7.14
C VAL A 62 -4.07 -0.48 7.89
N SER A 63 -4.46 0.78 8.06
CA SER A 63 -3.61 1.75 8.75
C SER A 63 -3.33 1.29 10.19
N GLY A 64 -2.07 1.18 10.53
CA GLY A 64 -1.64 0.68 11.83
C GLY A 64 -1.50 -0.83 11.93
N TYR A 65 -1.94 -1.56 10.91
CA TYR A 65 -1.81 -3.02 10.90
C TYR A 65 -0.35 -3.41 10.63
N GLU A 66 0.13 -4.37 11.42
CA GLU A 66 1.52 -4.81 11.27
C GLU A 66 1.65 -5.83 10.15
N LEU A 67 2.52 -5.52 9.20
CA LEU A 67 2.93 -6.45 8.16
C LEU A 67 4.40 -6.75 8.37
N ARG A 68 4.71 -8.02 8.60
CA ARG A 68 6.07 -8.48 8.94
C ARG A 68 6.63 -7.76 10.17
N GLY A 69 5.76 -7.45 11.14
CA GLY A 69 6.14 -6.81 12.39
C GLY A 69 6.27 -5.30 12.35
N ARG A 70 5.88 -4.66 11.24
CA ARG A 70 6.00 -3.22 11.10
C ARG A 70 4.65 -2.60 10.73
N ALA A 71 4.20 -1.65 11.53
CA ALA A 71 2.89 -1.04 11.36
C ALA A 71 2.86 -0.15 10.11
N MET A 72 1.98 -0.47 9.17
CA MET A 72 1.82 0.29 7.95
C MET A 72 1.08 1.59 8.20
N LYS A 73 1.41 2.62 7.42
CA LYS A 73 0.65 3.87 7.38
C LYS A 73 0.00 3.97 6.02
N VAL A 74 -1.30 4.24 6.00
CA VAL A 74 -2.06 4.30 4.76
C VAL A 74 -2.78 5.64 4.68
N ALA A 75 -2.65 6.30 3.54
CA ALA A 75 -3.29 7.59 3.30
C ALA A 75 -3.72 7.68 1.84
N MET A 76 -4.61 8.62 1.55
CA MET A 76 -5.00 8.86 0.16
C MET A 76 -3.82 9.47 -0.60
N SER A 77 -3.56 8.98 -1.81
CA SER A 77 -2.49 9.50 -2.65
C SER A 77 -3.00 10.70 -3.44
N MET A 78 -2.14 11.71 -3.56
CA MET A 78 -2.41 12.92 -4.33
C MET A 78 -1.84 12.72 -5.74
N ASP A 79 -2.60 12.06 -6.59
CA ASP A 79 -2.14 11.63 -7.91
C ASP A 79 -1.58 12.73 -8.79
N PHE A 80 -2.15 13.92 -8.67
CA PHE A 80 -1.71 15.02 -9.53
C PHE A 80 -0.30 15.52 -9.21
N PHE A 81 0.33 14.99 -8.20
CA PHE A 81 1.72 15.30 -7.86
C PHE A 81 2.71 14.24 -8.38
N ILE A 82 2.22 13.24 -9.04
CA ILE A 82 3.07 12.10 -9.42
C ILE A 82 3.29 12.04 -10.92
#